data_8e59d1cf4d23c4c4b1139ce1dccc57f0
#
_entry.id   8e59d1cf4d23c4c4b1139ce1dccc57f0
#
_cell.length_a   1.000
_cell.length_b   1.000
_cell.length_c   1.000
_cell.angle_alpha   90.00
_cell.angle_beta   90.00
_cell.angle_gamma   90.00
#
_symmetry.space_group_name_H-M   'P 1'
#
loop_
_entity.id
_entity.type
_entity.pdbx_description
1 polymer ?
#
loop_
_entity_poly.entity_id
_entity_poly.type
_entity_poly.pdbx_seq_one_letter_code
_entity_poly.pdbx_strand_id
1 'polypeptide(L)'
;MRIAISTGGGDAPGLNAVIRGAVLAAIHRGWECVGIRRGYDGLLDEDRVVLLDANAVRGITHLGGTILGTTNRGDPFRWRRQRADGTAIEHDRADELVAAFHRKGIDALIAIGGDGSLRIAQRLFREKGIPVVGVPKTIDNDVGGTQLTFGFDTAVQTATEAIDKVHSTAESHERVMVVEVMGRYAGWRSEERGVGKECRSRWSPYH
;
A
#
# COMPACT_ATOMS: atom_id res chain seq x y z
N MET A 1 -9.14 6.57 -23.16
CA MET A 1 -8.19 6.82 -22.08
C MET A 1 -7.78 5.47 -21.47
N ARG A 2 -6.50 5.26 -21.27
CA ARG A 2 -5.94 4.05 -20.65
C ARG A 2 -5.26 4.42 -19.36
N ILE A 3 -5.74 3.90 -18.24
CA ILE A 3 -5.19 4.18 -16.92
C ILE A 3 -4.44 2.97 -16.37
N ALA A 4 -3.34 3.23 -15.66
CA ALA A 4 -2.62 2.17 -14.95
C ALA A 4 -2.88 2.24 -13.45
N ILE A 5 -2.87 1.09 -12.79
CA ILE A 5 -2.92 0.98 -11.33
C ILE A 5 -1.64 0.28 -10.86
N SER A 6 -0.97 0.87 -9.88
CA SER A 6 0.21 0.29 -9.23
C SER A 6 0.03 0.28 -7.72
N THR A 7 0.50 -0.79 -7.07
CA THR A 7 0.56 -0.92 -5.61
C THR A 7 2.01 -0.94 -5.14
N GLY A 8 2.35 -0.07 -4.19
CA GLY A 8 3.72 0.08 -3.69
C GLY A 8 3.80 0.04 -2.17
N GLY A 9 4.98 -0.33 -1.67
CA GLY A 9 5.22 -0.51 -0.23
C GLY A 9 4.72 -1.86 0.30
N GLY A 10 4.58 -2.00 1.61
CA GLY A 10 3.95 -3.17 2.23
C GLY A 10 2.49 -3.31 1.83
N ASP A 11 1.94 -4.51 1.88
CA ASP A 11 0.50 -4.70 1.70
C ASP A 11 -0.28 -4.22 2.93
N ALA A 12 -1.57 -3.98 2.74
CA ALA A 12 -2.50 -3.62 3.79
C ALA A 12 -3.92 -4.07 3.41
N PRO A 13 -4.82 -4.25 4.37
CA PRO A 13 -6.22 -4.51 4.08
C PRO A 13 -6.82 -3.42 3.18
N GLY A 14 -7.73 -3.81 2.28
CA GLY A 14 -8.46 -2.88 1.42
C GLY A 14 -7.80 -2.57 0.06
N LEU A 15 -6.55 -2.99 -0.20
CA LEU A 15 -5.89 -2.78 -1.50
C LEU A 15 -6.71 -3.31 -2.68
N ASN A 16 -7.19 -4.54 -2.57
CA ASN A 16 -8.01 -5.14 -3.63
C ASN A 16 -9.37 -4.44 -3.78
N ALA A 17 -9.94 -3.93 -2.71
CA ALA A 17 -11.16 -3.11 -2.78
C ALA A 17 -10.94 -1.82 -3.55
N VAL A 18 -9.82 -1.12 -3.30
CA VAL A 18 -9.42 0.09 -4.04
C VAL A 18 -9.19 -0.23 -5.52
N ILE A 19 -8.43 -1.30 -5.83
CA ILE A 19 -8.20 -1.73 -7.21
C ILE A 19 -9.53 -1.98 -7.92
N ARG A 20 -10.43 -2.76 -7.29
CA ARG A 20 -11.75 -3.04 -7.85
C ARG A 20 -12.56 -1.78 -8.08
N GLY A 21 -12.62 -0.87 -7.11
CA GLY A 21 -13.35 0.39 -7.22
C GLY A 21 -12.84 1.24 -8.38
N ALA A 22 -11.53 1.38 -8.51
CA ALA A 22 -10.89 2.12 -9.58
C ALA A 22 -11.15 1.50 -10.96
N VAL A 23 -11.03 0.18 -11.09
CA VAL A 23 -11.27 -0.55 -12.35
C VAL A 23 -12.72 -0.42 -12.78
N LEU A 24 -13.69 -0.65 -11.89
CA LEU A 24 -15.10 -0.53 -12.23
C LEU A 24 -15.48 0.91 -12.59
N ALA A 25 -14.92 1.90 -11.90
CA ALA A 25 -15.14 3.31 -12.23
C ALA A 25 -14.55 3.69 -13.60
N ALA A 26 -13.41 3.12 -13.97
CA ALA A 26 -12.80 3.30 -15.29
C ALA A 26 -13.65 2.68 -16.40
N ILE A 27 -14.07 1.42 -16.21
CA ILE A 27 -14.94 0.71 -17.17
C ILE A 27 -16.25 1.47 -17.39
N HIS A 28 -16.85 1.99 -16.33
CA HIS A 28 -18.09 2.79 -16.42
C HIS A 28 -17.94 4.07 -17.26
N ARG A 29 -16.71 4.59 -17.37
CA ARG A 29 -16.36 5.75 -18.21
C ARG A 29 -15.90 5.35 -19.61
N GLY A 30 -15.94 4.07 -19.98
CA GLY A 30 -15.41 3.58 -21.25
C GLY A 30 -13.86 3.65 -21.32
N TRP A 31 -13.18 3.66 -20.19
CA TRP A 31 -11.72 3.67 -20.14
C TRP A 31 -11.16 2.27 -19.99
N GLU A 32 -10.00 2.04 -20.56
CA GLU A 32 -9.23 0.81 -20.35
C GLU A 32 -8.41 0.94 -19.06
N CYS A 33 -8.33 -0.14 -18.31
CA CYS A 33 -7.57 -0.19 -17.08
C CYS A 33 -6.53 -1.31 -17.12
N VAL A 34 -5.28 -1.01 -16.75
CA VAL A 34 -4.19 -1.98 -16.66
C VAL A 34 -3.58 -1.97 -15.26
N GLY A 35 -3.16 -3.14 -14.80
CA GLY A 35 -2.44 -3.30 -13.55
C GLY A 35 -0.94 -3.47 -13.79
N ILE A 36 -0.13 -2.71 -13.09
CA ILE A 36 1.32 -2.87 -13.09
C ILE A 36 1.68 -3.81 -11.93
N ARG A 37 2.22 -4.98 -12.23
CA ARG A 37 2.58 -5.96 -11.20
C ARG A 37 3.89 -5.58 -10.50
N ARG A 38 3.92 -5.79 -9.18
CA ARG A 38 5.09 -5.57 -8.32
C ARG A 38 5.64 -4.14 -8.39
N GLY A 39 4.73 -3.16 -8.27
CA GLY A 39 5.10 -1.76 -8.31
C GLY A 39 5.67 -1.34 -9.66
N TYR A 40 6.64 -0.43 -9.67
CA TYR A 40 7.22 0.08 -10.91
C TYR A 40 8.10 -0.94 -11.65
N ASP A 41 8.51 -2.04 -11.00
CA ASP A 41 9.25 -3.15 -11.63
C ASP A 41 8.50 -3.68 -12.85
N GLY A 42 7.18 -3.77 -12.78
CA GLY A 42 6.36 -4.30 -13.86
C GLY A 42 6.29 -3.44 -15.12
N LEU A 43 6.66 -2.16 -15.06
CA LEU A 43 6.81 -1.32 -16.24
C LEU A 43 8.20 -1.43 -16.87
N LEU A 44 9.21 -1.64 -16.02
CA LEU A 44 10.61 -1.71 -16.45
C LEU A 44 10.98 -3.10 -16.96
N ASP A 45 10.37 -4.13 -16.40
CA ASP A 45 10.51 -5.51 -16.84
C ASP A 45 9.40 -5.83 -17.85
N GLU A 46 9.72 -6.46 -18.95
CA GLU A 46 8.75 -6.85 -19.97
C GLU A 46 7.68 -7.78 -19.40
N ASP A 47 6.42 -7.64 -19.87
CA ASP A 47 5.26 -8.50 -19.63
C ASP A 47 4.66 -8.54 -18.21
N ARG A 48 4.92 -7.57 -17.37
CA ARG A 48 4.27 -7.49 -16.04
C ARG A 48 3.11 -6.49 -15.96
N VAL A 49 2.61 -6.03 -17.09
CA VAL A 49 1.40 -5.21 -17.18
C VAL A 49 0.25 -6.11 -17.64
N VAL A 50 -0.82 -6.13 -16.86
CA VAL A 50 -1.99 -6.99 -17.10
C VAL A 50 -3.24 -6.14 -17.33
N LEU A 51 -4.10 -6.57 -18.24
CA LEU A 51 -5.42 -5.95 -18.42
C LEU A 51 -6.29 -6.23 -17.18
N LEU A 52 -6.97 -5.19 -16.70
CA LEU A 52 -7.92 -5.28 -15.61
C LEU A 52 -9.33 -5.00 -16.11
N ASP A 53 -10.06 -6.05 -16.37
CA ASP A 53 -11.48 -6.01 -16.70
C ASP A 53 -12.37 -6.35 -15.49
N ALA A 54 -13.68 -6.37 -15.69
CA ALA A 54 -14.64 -6.70 -14.63
C ALA A 54 -14.44 -8.11 -14.06
N ASN A 55 -13.98 -9.06 -14.88
CA ASN A 55 -13.72 -10.43 -14.43
C ASN A 55 -12.45 -10.52 -13.60
N ALA A 56 -11.38 -9.82 -13.99
CA ALA A 56 -10.12 -9.76 -13.26
C ALA A 56 -10.29 -9.24 -11.82
N VAL A 57 -11.27 -8.38 -11.59
CA VAL A 57 -11.55 -7.79 -10.27
C VAL A 57 -12.77 -8.35 -9.57
N ARG A 58 -13.36 -9.42 -10.11
CA ARG A 58 -14.55 -10.05 -9.53
C ARG A 58 -14.19 -10.77 -8.23
N GLY A 59 -14.95 -10.49 -7.16
CA GLY A 59 -14.82 -11.20 -5.88
C GLY A 59 -13.58 -10.83 -5.03
N ILE A 60 -12.78 -9.83 -5.43
CA ILE A 60 -11.53 -9.50 -4.72
C ILE A 60 -11.69 -8.51 -3.56
N THR A 61 -12.86 -7.89 -3.38
CA THR A 61 -13.08 -6.79 -2.42
C THR A 61 -12.68 -7.16 -0.99
N HIS A 62 -12.95 -8.39 -0.57
CA HIS A 62 -12.70 -8.90 0.78
C HIS A 62 -11.37 -9.65 0.91
N LEU A 63 -10.62 -9.82 -0.18
CA LEU A 63 -9.34 -10.51 -0.16
C LEU A 63 -8.24 -9.58 0.35
N GLY A 64 -7.46 -10.05 1.30
CA GLY A 64 -6.25 -9.37 1.77
C GLY A 64 -5.15 -9.34 0.70
N GLY A 65 -4.09 -8.60 0.98
CA GLY A 65 -2.99 -8.42 0.03
C GLY A 65 -3.39 -7.62 -1.22
N THR A 66 -2.72 -7.88 -2.32
CA THR A 66 -2.98 -7.23 -3.62
C THR A 66 -2.82 -8.20 -4.77
N ILE A 67 -3.79 -8.23 -5.69
CA ILE A 67 -3.71 -9.06 -6.91
C ILE A 67 -2.57 -8.63 -7.85
N LEU A 68 -2.08 -7.40 -7.70
CA LEU A 68 -0.97 -6.87 -8.50
C LEU A 68 0.41 -7.22 -7.92
N GLY A 69 0.45 -7.67 -6.66
CA GLY A 69 1.70 -7.78 -5.92
C GLY A 69 2.31 -6.41 -5.62
N THR A 70 3.24 -6.37 -4.70
CA THR A 70 3.87 -5.11 -4.25
C THR A 70 5.36 -5.30 -4.04
N THR A 71 6.09 -4.20 -3.95
CA THR A 71 7.53 -4.19 -3.61
C THR A 71 7.88 -2.97 -2.76
N ASN A 72 8.81 -3.17 -1.83
CA ASN A 72 9.40 -2.10 -1.03
C ASN A 72 10.68 -1.53 -1.67
N ARG A 73 11.12 -2.04 -2.84
CA ARG A 73 12.43 -1.77 -3.43
C ARG A 73 12.39 -1.04 -4.78
N GLY A 74 11.21 -0.80 -5.32
CA GLY A 74 11.01 -0.28 -6.68
C GLY A 74 10.98 1.25 -6.77
N ASP A 75 12.01 1.96 -6.28
CA ASP A 75 12.17 3.39 -6.53
C ASP A 75 12.87 3.60 -7.88
N PRO A 76 12.19 4.10 -8.93
CA PRO A 76 12.78 4.30 -10.24
C PRO A 76 13.89 5.35 -10.27
N PHE A 77 13.92 6.30 -9.33
CA PHE A 77 14.95 7.32 -9.20
C PHE A 77 16.20 6.82 -8.45
N ARG A 78 16.07 5.69 -7.74
CA ARG A 78 17.13 5.09 -6.93
C ARG A 78 17.10 3.58 -7.06
N TRP A 79 17.14 3.09 -8.30
CA TRP A 79 17.06 1.69 -8.61
C TRP A 79 18.33 0.96 -8.18
N ARG A 80 18.18 0.03 -7.25
CA ARG A 80 19.31 -0.75 -6.73
C ARG A 80 19.55 -2.00 -7.55
N ARG A 81 20.76 -2.13 -8.07
CA ARG A 81 21.25 -3.36 -8.70
C ARG A 81 22.44 -3.89 -7.93
N GLN A 82 22.40 -5.17 -7.57
CA GLN A 82 23.57 -5.85 -7.00
C GLN A 82 24.57 -6.18 -8.11
N ARG A 83 25.84 -5.89 -7.88
CA ARG A 83 26.96 -6.37 -8.72
C ARG A 83 27.35 -7.78 -8.32
N ALA A 84 28.12 -8.44 -9.18
CA ALA A 84 28.67 -9.79 -8.92
C ALA A 84 29.58 -9.83 -7.67
N ASP A 85 30.18 -8.71 -7.29
CA ASP A 85 31.03 -8.52 -6.11
C ASP A 85 30.24 -8.28 -4.80
N GLY A 86 28.89 -8.29 -4.85
CA GLY A 86 28.01 -8.03 -3.72
C GLY A 86 27.76 -6.55 -3.42
N THR A 87 28.41 -5.62 -4.11
CA THR A 87 28.15 -4.18 -3.95
C THR A 87 26.84 -3.78 -4.64
N ALA A 88 26.09 -2.85 -4.03
CA ALA A 88 24.87 -2.30 -4.62
C ALA A 88 25.19 -0.97 -5.33
N ILE A 89 24.73 -0.83 -6.55
CA ILE A 89 24.77 0.42 -7.30
C ILE A 89 23.35 0.96 -7.41
N GLU A 90 23.20 2.26 -7.23
CA GLU A 90 21.95 2.97 -7.50
C GLU A 90 22.02 3.60 -8.90
N HIS A 91 20.96 3.40 -9.69
CA HIS A 91 20.78 3.98 -11.02
C HIS A 91 19.44 4.72 -11.05
N ASP A 92 19.41 5.86 -11.72
CA ASP A 92 18.15 6.50 -12.08
C ASP A 92 17.61 5.85 -13.37
N ARG A 93 16.43 5.23 -13.26
CA ARG A 93 15.68 4.62 -14.36
C ARG A 93 14.35 5.30 -14.62
N ALA A 94 14.14 6.52 -14.06
CA ALA A 94 12.88 7.22 -14.19
C ALA A 94 12.53 7.52 -15.66
N ASP A 95 13.51 7.86 -16.49
CA ASP A 95 13.28 8.10 -17.93
C ASP A 95 12.92 6.82 -18.69
N GLU A 96 13.49 5.68 -18.31
CA GLU A 96 13.10 4.38 -18.87
C GLU A 96 11.65 4.05 -18.49
N LEU A 97 11.24 4.35 -17.23
CA LEU A 97 9.89 4.18 -16.77
C LEU A 97 8.89 5.03 -17.57
N VAL A 98 9.22 6.30 -17.80
CA VAL A 98 8.42 7.22 -18.62
C VAL A 98 8.27 6.71 -20.04
N ALA A 99 9.38 6.28 -20.64
CA ALA A 99 9.36 5.71 -21.98
C ALA A 99 8.50 4.44 -22.05
N ALA A 100 8.57 3.57 -21.03
CA ALA A 100 7.73 2.37 -20.95
C ALA A 100 6.25 2.73 -20.76
N PHE A 101 5.94 3.73 -19.96
CA PHE A 101 4.60 4.27 -19.73
C PHE A 101 3.95 4.71 -21.06
N HIS A 102 4.67 5.54 -21.82
CA HIS A 102 4.20 6.00 -23.13
C HIS A 102 4.11 4.89 -24.18
N ARG A 103 5.12 3.98 -24.25
CA ARG A 103 5.08 2.83 -25.16
C ARG A 103 3.86 1.95 -24.96
N LYS A 104 3.41 1.81 -23.72
CA LYS A 104 2.20 1.02 -23.39
C LYS A 104 0.92 1.82 -23.56
N GLY A 105 0.98 3.05 -24.04
CA GLY A 105 -0.18 3.91 -24.27
C GLY A 105 -0.94 4.28 -23.01
N ILE A 106 -0.26 4.37 -21.87
CA ILE A 106 -0.89 4.72 -20.59
C ILE A 106 -0.99 6.23 -20.48
N ASP A 107 -2.18 6.74 -20.18
CA ASP A 107 -2.47 8.17 -20.09
C ASP A 107 -2.31 8.71 -18.65
N ALA A 108 -2.61 7.90 -17.64
CA ALA A 108 -2.55 8.29 -16.23
C ALA A 108 -2.26 7.10 -15.31
N LEU A 109 -1.73 7.39 -14.13
CA LEU A 109 -1.39 6.41 -13.10
C LEU A 109 -2.22 6.62 -11.83
N ILE A 110 -2.81 5.55 -11.30
CA ILE A 110 -3.31 5.49 -9.94
C ILE A 110 -2.24 4.77 -9.10
N ALA A 111 -1.55 5.52 -8.24
CA ALA A 111 -0.51 5.00 -7.36
C ALA A 111 -1.07 4.76 -5.96
N ILE A 112 -1.21 3.50 -5.57
CA ILE A 112 -1.74 3.11 -4.26
C ILE A 112 -0.55 2.74 -3.36
N GLY A 113 -0.34 3.48 -2.27
CA GLY A 113 0.80 3.21 -1.41
C GLY A 113 0.88 4.10 -0.18
N GLY A 114 1.87 3.82 0.67
CA GLY A 114 2.23 4.64 1.82
C GLY A 114 3.08 5.86 1.43
N ASP A 115 3.55 6.59 2.42
CA ASP A 115 4.31 7.84 2.27
C ASP A 115 5.44 7.73 1.23
N GLY A 116 6.30 6.71 1.32
CA GLY A 116 7.41 6.53 0.38
C GLY A 116 6.94 6.34 -1.07
N SER A 117 5.91 5.53 -1.30
CA SER A 117 5.37 5.29 -2.65
C SER A 117 4.70 6.53 -3.23
N LEU A 118 4.00 7.30 -2.38
CA LEU A 118 3.33 8.53 -2.80
C LEU A 118 4.35 9.65 -3.09
N ARG A 119 5.47 9.70 -2.38
CA ARG A 119 6.59 10.62 -2.72
C ARG A 119 7.18 10.31 -4.09
N ILE A 120 7.39 9.03 -4.41
CA ILE A 120 7.84 8.62 -5.75
C ILE A 120 6.81 9.05 -6.80
N ALA A 121 5.52 8.79 -6.57
CA ALA A 121 4.46 9.19 -7.45
C ALA A 121 4.40 10.72 -7.66
N GLN A 122 4.59 11.51 -6.60
CA GLN A 122 4.68 12.96 -6.67
C GLN A 122 5.88 13.43 -7.52
N ARG A 123 7.04 12.77 -7.39
CA ARG A 123 8.22 13.07 -8.22
C ARG A 123 7.98 12.74 -9.69
N LEU A 124 7.35 11.61 -9.99
CA LEU A 124 6.95 11.25 -11.36
C LEU A 124 6.03 12.30 -11.98
N PHE A 125 5.09 12.83 -11.19
CA PHE A 125 4.23 13.92 -11.65
C PHE A 125 5.02 15.21 -11.88
N ARG A 126 5.80 15.67 -10.90
CA ARG A 126 6.46 16.98 -10.94
C ARG A 126 7.66 17.02 -11.88
N GLU A 127 8.48 15.97 -11.88
CA GLU A 127 9.76 15.95 -12.59
C GLU A 127 9.65 15.31 -13.99
N LYS A 128 8.66 14.42 -14.17
CA LYS A 128 8.50 13.64 -15.41
C LYS A 128 7.18 13.87 -16.13
N GLY A 129 6.27 14.66 -15.57
CA GLY A 129 5.00 15.02 -16.20
C GLY A 129 3.97 13.88 -16.32
N ILE A 130 4.16 12.76 -15.63
CA ILE A 130 3.17 11.67 -15.63
C ILE A 130 1.94 12.11 -14.82
N PRO A 131 0.73 12.09 -15.38
CA PRO A 131 -0.48 12.34 -14.61
C PRO A 131 -0.69 11.26 -13.55
N VAL A 132 -0.72 11.62 -12.27
CA VAL A 132 -0.82 10.68 -11.15
C VAL A 132 -1.93 11.08 -10.19
N VAL A 133 -2.71 10.08 -9.76
CA VAL A 133 -3.59 10.17 -8.59
C VAL A 133 -3.03 9.25 -7.51
N GLY A 134 -2.67 9.81 -6.36
CA GLY A 134 -2.20 9.06 -5.20
C GLY A 134 -3.37 8.57 -4.34
N VAL A 135 -3.34 7.29 -3.93
CA VAL A 135 -4.28 6.73 -2.98
C VAL A 135 -3.54 6.32 -1.72
N PRO A 136 -3.81 6.95 -0.57
CA PRO A 136 -3.09 6.69 0.66
C PRO A 136 -3.45 5.33 1.24
N LYS A 137 -2.48 4.43 1.31
CA LYS A 137 -2.59 3.08 1.85
C LYS A 137 -1.44 2.84 2.82
N THR A 138 -1.77 2.65 4.08
CA THR A 138 -0.86 2.20 5.14
C THR A 138 -1.68 1.78 6.36
N ILE A 139 -1.12 0.88 7.15
CA ILE A 139 -1.71 0.52 8.44
C ILE A 139 -1.30 1.48 9.56
N ASP A 140 -0.42 2.43 9.31
CA ASP A 140 0.15 3.33 10.32
C ASP A 140 -0.58 4.68 10.42
N ASN A 141 -1.46 5.01 9.46
CA ASN A 141 -2.18 6.29 9.34
C ASN A 141 -1.26 7.51 9.39
N ASP A 142 -0.07 7.39 8.78
CA ASP A 142 1.02 8.38 8.85
C ASP A 142 1.21 9.18 7.55
N VAL A 143 0.20 9.21 6.68
CA VAL A 143 0.23 9.99 5.43
C VAL A 143 -0.44 11.35 5.63
N GLY A 144 0.33 12.42 5.47
CA GLY A 144 -0.20 13.79 5.55
C GLY A 144 -1.25 14.08 4.46
N GLY A 145 -2.23 14.94 4.80
CA GLY A 145 -3.26 15.37 3.85
C GLY A 145 -4.49 14.47 3.78
N THR A 146 -4.55 13.40 4.57
CA THR A 146 -5.74 12.56 4.74
C THR A 146 -6.03 12.32 6.21
N GLN A 147 -7.29 12.13 6.55
CA GLN A 147 -7.70 11.78 7.91
C GLN A 147 -7.50 10.27 8.18
N LEU A 148 -7.79 9.44 7.18
CA LEU A 148 -7.68 7.99 7.28
C LEU A 148 -7.01 7.43 6.03
N THR A 149 -6.19 6.40 6.23
CA THR A 149 -5.56 5.64 5.16
C THR A 149 -6.25 4.28 4.99
N PHE A 150 -6.31 3.79 3.77
CA PHE A 150 -6.78 2.43 3.50
C PHE A 150 -5.90 1.41 4.22
N GLY A 151 -6.53 0.57 5.03
CA GLY A 151 -5.85 -0.47 5.81
C GLY A 151 -5.74 -0.17 7.30
N PHE A 152 -5.79 1.09 7.73
CA PHE A 152 -5.65 1.47 9.13
C PHE A 152 -6.79 0.93 10.01
N ASP A 153 -8.03 1.25 9.69
CA ASP A 153 -9.19 0.85 10.52
C ASP A 153 -9.30 -0.68 10.65
N THR A 154 -9.10 -1.41 9.55
CA THR A 154 -9.09 -2.88 9.58
C THR A 154 -7.95 -3.43 10.43
N ALA A 155 -6.77 -2.82 10.39
CA ALA A 155 -5.64 -3.22 11.23
C ALA A 155 -5.93 -2.97 12.72
N VAL A 156 -6.56 -1.84 13.06
CA VAL A 156 -7.02 -1.53 14.43
C VAL A 156 -8.03 -2.57 14.89
N GLN A 157 -9.03 -2.87 14.08
CA GLN A 157 -10.04 -3.88 14.41
C GLN A 157 -9.43 -5.25 14.68
N THR A 158 -8.52 -5.71 13.80
CA THR A 158 -7.83 -6.99 13.94
C THR A 158 -7.00 -7.06 15.22
N ALA A 159 -6.29 -5.99 15.56
CA ALA A 159 -5.50 -5.90 16.78
C ALA A 159 -6.40 -5.93 18.02
N THR A 160 -7.50 -5.19 18.01
CA THR A 160 -8.48 -5.15 19.10
C THR A 160 -9.08 -6.53 19.35
N GLU A 161 -9.55 -7.21 18.30
CA GLU A 161 -10.10 -8.57 18.41
C GLU A 161 -9.07 -9.59 18.96
N ALA A 162 -7.81 -9.46 18.60
CA ALA A 162 -6.74 -10.31 19.12
C ALA A 162 -6.51 -10.07 20.63
N ILE A 163 -6.51 -8.81 21.04
CA ILE A 163 -6.36 -8.41 22.45
C ILE A 163 -7.54 -8.91 23.29
N ASP A 164 -8.76 -8.73 22.80
CA ASP A 164 -9.98 -9.20 23.50
C ASP A 164 -9.97 -10.71 23.74
N LYS A 165 -9.48 -11.49 22.78
CA LYS A 165 -9.34 -12.96 22.93
C LYS A 165 -8.32 -13.34 24.01
N VAL A 166 -7.26 -12.56 24.17
CA VAL A 166 -6.23 -12.82 25.18
C VAL A 166 -6.67 -12.37 26.57
N HIS A 167 -7.52 -11.35 26.65
CA HIS A 167 -7.99 -10.77 27.91
C HIS A 167 -8.67 -11.80 28.82
N SER A 168 -9.59 -12.59 28.31
CA SER A 168 -10.31 -13.59 29.08
C SER A 168 -9.40 -14.67 29.71
N THR A 169 -8.36 -15.07 28.99
CA THR A 169 -7.35 -16.01 29.48
C THR A 169 -6.46 -15.35 30.54
N ALA A 170 -6.09 -14.09 30.35
CA ALA A 170 -5.31 -13.32 31.32
C ALA A 170 -6.05 -13.23 32.67
N GLU A 171 -7.32 -12.88 32.62
CA GLU A 171 -8.19 -12.77 33.80
C GLU A 171 -8.37 -14.12 34.51
N SER A 172 -8.71 -15.18 33.77
CA SER A 172 -8.97 -16.51 34.33
C SER A 172 -7.75 -17.11 35.02
N HIS A 173 -6.55 -16.77 34.63
CA HIS A 173 -5.29 -17.29 35.16
C HIS A 173 -4.49 -16.27 35.96
N GLU A 174 -5.04 -15.08 36.22
CA GLU A 174 -4.37 -13.97 36.93
C GLU A 174 -2.99 -13.66 36.34
N ARG A 175 -2.90 -13.69 34.99
CA ARG A 175 -1.64 -13.49 34.24
C ARG A 175 -1.57 -12.11 33.63
N VAL A 176 -0.36 -11.57 33.56
CA VAL A 176 -0.04 -10.42 32.71
C VAL A 176 0.31 -10.94 31.31
N MET A 177 -0.43 -10.48 30.31
CA MET A 177 -0.18 -10.79 28.91
C MET A 177 0.47 -9.58 28.23
N VAL A 178 1.50 -9.80 27.45
CA VAL A 178 2.14 -8.77 26.63
C VAL A 178 1.82 -9.10 25.19
N VAL A 179 1.19 -8.14 24.50
CA VAL A 179 0.83 -8.25 23.07
C VAL A 179 1.60 -7.17 22.32
N GLU A 180 2.46 -7.58 21.39
CA GLU A 180 3.15 -6.68 20.49
C GLU A 180 2.30 -6.40 19.26
N VAL A 181 2.11 -5.11 18.93
CA VAL A 181 1.35 -4.67 17.77
C VAL A 181 2.23 -3.79 16.89
N MET A 182 2.27 -4.08 15.60
CA MET A 182 3.01 -3.28 14.64
C MET A 182 2.38 -1.89 14.50
N GLY A 183 3.17 -0.84 14.55
CA GLY A 183 2.71 0.55 14.44
C GLY A 183 3.80 1.52 13.99
N ARG A 184 4.96 1.02 13.57
CA ARG A 184 6.12 1.82 13.17
C ARG A 184 6.44 2.89 14.22
N TYR A 185 6.24 4.18 13.91
CA TYR A 185 6.45 5.32 14.80
C TYR A 185 5.14 5.92 15.33
N ALA A 186 4.00 5.41 14.90
CA ALA A 186 2.68 5.92 15.27
C ALA A 186 2.00 4.99 16.28
N GLY A 187 1.60 5.54 17.42
CA GLY A 187 0.88 4.84 18.49
C GLY A 187 -0.64 4.84 18.37
N TRP A 188 -1.20 5.39 17.29
CA TRP A 188 -2.62 5.65 17.10
C TRP A 188 -3.54 4.45 17.33
N ARG A 189 -3.06 3.22 17.09
CA ARG A 189 -3.89 2.01 17.19
C ARG A 189 -4.36 1.70 18.61
N SER A 190 -3.57 2.06 19.61
CA SER A 190 -3.94 1.84 21.02
C SER A 190 -4.86 2.94 21.53
N GLU A 191 -4.84 4.12 20.96
CA GLU A 191 -5.60 5.28 21.40
C GLU A 191 -7.02 5.32 20.83
N GLU A 192 -7.22 4.97 19.57
CA GLU A 192 -8.52 5.13 18.92
C GLU A 192 -9.59 4.13 19.35
N ARG A 193 -9.23 2.93 19.77
CA ARG A 193 -10.20 1.90 20.14
C ARG A 193 -10.30 1.66 21.63
N GLY A 194 -9.56 2.41 22.45
CA GLY A 194 -9.74 2.38 23.90
C GLY A 194 -9.84 0.97 24.43
N VAL A 195 -8.86 0.13 24.10
CA VAL A 195 -8.70 -1.16 24.76
C VAL A 195 -8.72 -0.87 26.25
N GLY A 196 -9.69 -1.37 26.96
CA GLY A 196 -10.21 -1.02 28.25
C GLY A 196 -9.34 -0.11 29.14
N LYS A 197 -9.95 0.71 29.96
CA LYS A 197 -9.23 1.67 30.83
C LYS A 197 -8.00 1.07 31.53
N GLU A 198 -8.01 -0.21 31.79
CA GLU A 198 -6.94 -0.97 32.43
C GLU A 198 -5.73 -1.23 31.50
N CYS A 199 -5.97 -1.36 30.19
CA CYS A 199 -4.88 -1.48 29.22
C CYS A 199 -4.16 -0.15 29.01
N ARG A 200 -4.84 1.00 29.04
CA ARG A 200 -4.23 2.32 28.88
C ARG A 200 -3.12 2.62 29.88
N SER A 201 -3.30 2.25 31.13
CA SER A 201 -2.30 2.53 32.17
C SER A 201 -1.05 1.68 32.07
N ARG A 202 -1.10 0.57 31.30
CA ARG A 202 0.02 -0.37 31.17
C ARG A 202 0.71 -0.35 29.80
N TRP A 203 0.09 0.27 28.80
CA TRP A 203 0.57 0.24 27.41
C TRP A 203 1.21 1.53 26.93
N SER A 204 1.16 2.57 27.72
CA SER A 204 1.76 3.87 27.37
C SER A 204 2.69 4.38 28.46
N PRO A 205 3.87 3.79 28.65
CA PRO A 205 4.90 4.41 29.46
C PRO A 205 5.70 5.47 28.68
N TYR A 206 5.42 5.70 27.40
CA TYR A 206 6.20 6.57 26.51
C TYR A 206 5.27 7.35 25.57
N HIS A 207 4.62 8.33 26.12
CA HIS A 207 4.06 9.47 25.39
C HIS A 207 4.87 10.69 25.64
#